data_d84773be55e8668def8bc1ef4cc5f0c5
#
_entry.id   d84773be55e8668def8bc1ef4cc5f0c5
#
_cell.length_a   1.000
_cell.length_b   1.000
_cell.length_c   1.000
_cell.angle_alpha   90.00
_cell.angle_beta   90.00
_cell.angle_gamma   90.00
#
_symmetry.space_group_name_H-M   'P 1'
#
loop_
_entity.id
_entity.type
_entity.pdbx_description
1 polymer ?
#
loop_
_entity_poly.entity_id
_entity_poly.type
_entity_poly.pdbx_seq_one_letter_code
_entity_poly.pdbx_strand_id
1 'polypeptide(L)'
;MVRGLLLLLLLFILPINAFAAESDTRQAWDDFASKVLEFGKQEEFERAKAMLEKFEEVFPGEENTEMTITEMRIVLNTHNRALHSVTATDQETEQRMKALTEFRLAVDALVTEEQPIWRQTDDKMLGLIDEMKAAVAHRDYKVYERDLQQFLGSYSVIRPALGIDLSTEMQQRLDSHIAFFENYGSSHKKDLSKQLETMKSDFKEVYEGHVEKNESSIVWMIISIGGIITVTLLYVLYRKYRGEKTDVKKYKQFEKD
;
A
#
# COMPACT_ATOMS: atom_id res chain seq x y z
N MET A 1 3.35 -45.05 14.08
CA MET A 1 2.82 -44.25 12.95
C MET A 1 1.84 -43.15 13.42
N VAL A 2 0.91 -43.41 14.34
CA VAL A 2 -0.04 -42.40 14.86
C VAL A 2 0.64 -41.21 15.57
N ARG A 3 1.76 -41.46 16.29
CA ARG A 3 2.53 -40.40 17.01
C ARG A 3 3.20 -39.40 16.07
N GLY A 4 3.64 -39.80 14.88
CA GLY A 4 4.22 -38.86 13.88
C GLY A 4 3.17 -38.00 13.19
N LEU A 5 1.97 -38.54 12.97
CA LEU A 5 0.84 -37.79 12.40
C LEU A 5 0.30 -36.74 13.38
N LEU A 6 0.29 -37.09 14.68
CA LEU A 6 -0.12 -36.14 15.76
C LEU A 6 0.86 -34.98 15.93
N LEU A 7 2.18 -35.21 15.80
CA LEU A 7 3.20 -34.19 15.80
C LEU A 7 3.09 -33.24 14.60
N LEU A 8 2.76 -33.77 13.42
CA LEU A 8 2.58 -32.97 12.20
C LEU A 8 1.29 -32.13 12.26
N LEU A 9 0.24 -32.67 12.89
CA LEU A 9 -1.00 -31.92 13.14
C LEU A 9 -0.81 -30.81 14.20
N LEU A 10 0.05 -31.04 15.20
CA LEU A 10 0.35 -30.05 16.23
C LEU A 10 1.19 -28.87 15.69
N LEU A 11 1.99 -29.08 14.66
CA LEU A 11 2.76 -28.04 13.98
C LEU A 11 1.88 -27.06 13.17
N PHE A 12 0.64 -27.48 12.83
CA PHE A 12 -0.32 -26.68 12.08
C PHE A 12 -1.22 -25.79 12.96
N ILE A 13 -1.14 -25.92 14.30
CA ILE A 13 -2.01 -25.21 15.26
C ILE A 13 -1.34 -23.94 15.84
N LEU A 14 -0.10 -23.64 15.48
CA LEU A 14 0.61 -22.46 15.96
C LEU A 14 0.81 -21.46 14.82
N PRO A 15 -0.07 -20.50 14.60
CA PRO A 15 0.01 -19.17 15.16
C PRO A 15 -1.31 -18.35 15.14
N ILE A 16 -2.28 -18.67 15.97
CA ILE A 16 -3.52 -17.84 16.01
C ILE A 16 -3.31 -16.56 16.84
N ASN A 17 -2.33 -16.56 17.76
CA ASN A 17 -2.11 -15.41 18.64
C ASN A 17 -1.32 -14.24 18.02
N ALA A 18 -0.55 -14.46 16.96
CA ALA A 18 0.18 -13.39 16.27
C ALA A 18 -0.78 -12.47 15.49
N PHE A 19 -1.83 -13.02 14.91
CA PHE A 19 -2.80 -12.28 14.10
C PHE A 19 -3.66 -11.29 14.91
N ALA A 20 -3.98 -11.62 16.17
CA ALA A 20 -4.79 -10.73 17.03
C ALA A 20 -4.00 -9.51 17.52
N ALA A 21 -2.72 -9.67 17.84
CA ALA A 21 -1.87 -8.56 18.30
C ALA A 21 -1.56 -7.56 17.18
N GLU A 22 -1.47 -8.00 15.94
CA GLU A 22 -1.21 -7.15 14.78
C GLU A 22 -2.42 -6.29 14.41
N SER A 23 -3.63 -6.85 14.49
CA SER A 23 -4.87 -6.08 14.25
C SER A 23 -5.04 -4.93 15.24
N ASP A 24 -4.71 -5.13 16.51
CA ASP A 24 -4.78 -4.09 17.56
C ASP A 24 -3.78 -2.95 17.30
N THR A 25 -2.59 -3.29 16.79
CA THR A 25 -1.54 -2.30 16.49
C THR A 25 -1.91 -1.45 15.27
N ARG A 26 -2.38 -2.05 14.19
CA ARG A 26 -2.84 -1.34 12.98
C ARG A 26 -4.01 -0.41 13.30
N GLN A 27 -4.97 -0.88 14.10
CA GLN A 27 -6.10 -0.05 14.55
C GLN A 27 -5.63 1.15 15.39
N ALA A 28 -4.64 0.97 16.26
CA ALA A 28 -4.08 2.07 17.04
C ALA A 28 -3.44 3.15 16.16
N TRP A 29 -2.78 2.79 15.07
CA TRP A 29 -2.23 3.75 14.10
C TRP A 29 -3.32 4.52 13.37
N ASP A 30 -4.37 3.82 12.95
CA ASP A 30 -5.52 4.44 12.30
C ASP A 30 -6.21 5.45 13.21
N ASP A 31 -6.52 5.05 14.45
CA ASP A 31 -7.13 5.90 15.46
C ASP A 31 -6.26 7.12 15.77
N PHE A 32 -4.94 6.92 15.87
CA PHE A 32 -3.97 8.00 16.09
C PHE A 32 -4.02 9.03 14.95
N ALA A 33 -3.87 8.59 13.70
CA ALA A 33 -3.84 9.48 12.55
C ALA A 33 -5.20 10.17 12.33
N SER A 34 -6.30 9.45 12.59
CA SER A 34 -7.66 10.00 12.56
C SER A 34 -7.85 11.12 13.58
N LYS A 35 -7.36 10.93 14.80
CA LYS A 35 -7.46 11.91 15.87
C LYS A 35 -6.61 13.15 15.62
N VAL A 36 -5.42 12.98 15.07
CA VAL A 36 -4.56 14.09 14.62
C VAL A 36 -5.28 14.97 13.61
N LEU A 37 -5.90 14.34 12.58
CA LEU A 37 -6.66 15.07 11.56
C LEU A 37 -7.92 15.75 12.15
N GLU A 38 -8.58 15.10 13.11
CA GLU A 38 -9.74 15.68 13.80
C GLU A 38 -9.37 17.00 14.50
N PHE A 39 -8.25 17.02 15.25
CA PHE A 39 -7.76 18.25 15.87
C PHE A 39 -7.46 19.33 14.83
N GLY A 40 -6.86 18.96 13.69
CA GLY A 40 -6.65 19.89 12.57
C GLY A 40 -7.94 20.49 12.04
N LYS A 41 -9.01 19.68 11.83
CA LYS A 41 -10.34 20.15 11.39
C LYS A 41 -11.01 21.10 12.38
N GLN A 42 -10.67 20.98 13.66
CA GLN A 42 -11.14 21.88 14.73
C GLN A 42 -10.22 23.10 14.91
N GLU A 43 -9.19 23.25 14.06
CA GLU A 43 -8.13 24.27 14.17
C GLU A 43 -7.35 24.22 15.49
N GLU A 44 -7.42 23.09 16.22
CA GLU A 44 -6.70 22.84 17.46
C GLU A 44 -5.26 22.35 17.18
N PHE A 45 -4.48 23.14 16.44
CA PHE A 45 -3.15 22.74 15.95
C PHE A 45 -2.14 22.43 17.05
N GLU A 46 -2.24 23.07 18.22
CA GLU A 46 -1.39 22.76 19.37
C GLU A 46 -1.66 21.34 19.91
N ARG A 47 -2.92 20.90 19.87
CA ARG A 47 -3.29 19.53 20.27
C ARG A 47 -2.83 18.52 19.22
N ALA A 48 -2.98 18.83 17.93
CA ALA A 48 -2.45 18.02 16.85
C ALA A 48 -0.93 17.85 16.97
N LYS A 49 -0.20 18.94 17.26
CA LYS A 49 1.24 18.94 17.52
C LYS A 49 1.61 18.04 18.69
N ALA A 50 0.99 18.26 19.85
CA ALA A 50 1.28 17.47 21.07
C ALA A 50 1.02 15.96 20.85
N MET A 51 0.07 15.63 19.98
CA MET A 51 -0.19 14.24 19.60
C MET A 51 0.88 13.71 18.63
N LEU A 52 1.23 14.47 17.59
CA LEU A 52 2.29 14.08 16.64
C LEU A 52 3.65 13.88 17.33
N GLU A 53 3.98 14.68 18.35
CA GLU A 53 5.22 14.52 19.14
C GLU A 53 5.30 13.17 19.87
N LYS A 54 4.16 12.49 20.08
CA LYS A 54 4.08 11.15 20.70
C LYS A 54 4.01 10.01 19.66
N PHE A 55 4.19 10.31 18.40
CA PHE A 55 4.05 9.32 17.32
C PHE A 55 4.98 8.12 17.52
N GLU A 56 6.22 8.34 17.96
CA GLU A 56 7.20 7.28 18.20
C GLU A 56 6.77 6.31 19.32
N GLU A 57 5.89 6.74 20.26
CA GLU A 57 5.34 5.88 21.31
C GLU A 57 4.30 4.90 20.75
N VAL A 58 3.64 5.25 19.66
CA VAL A 58 2.54 4.48 19.05
C VAL A 58 3.02 3.70 17.83
N PHE A 59 3.97 4.27 17.08
CA PHE A 59 4.51 3.68 15.86
C PHE A 59 5.83 2.99 16.14
N PRO A 60 5.87 1.66 16.28
CA PRO A 60 7.06 0.93 16.68
C PRO A 60 8.15 1.02 15.61
N GLY A 61 9.42 1.02 16.07
CA GLY A 61 10.57 0.81 15.20
C GLY A 61 10.61 -0.60 14.60
N GLU A 62 11.61 -0.85 13.80
CA GLU A 62 11.80 -1.98 12.86
C GLU A 62 11.54 -3.41 13.40
N GLU A 63 11.38 -3.64 14.69
CA GLU A 63 11.49 -5.00 15.26
C GLU A 63 10.24 -5.88 15.14
N ASN A 64 9.05 -5.36 14.73
CA ASN A 64 7.80 -6.15 14.79
C ASN A 64 6.74 -5.84 13.72
N THR A 65 7.09 -5.28 12.56
CA THR A 65 6.08 -4.97 11.55
C THR A 65 6.39 -5.62 10.21
N GLU A 66 5.37 -6.21 9.59
CA GLU A 66 5.43 -6.68 8.18
C GLU A 66 5.54 -5.53 7.16
N MET A 67 5.84 -4.32 7.64
CA MET A 67 5.95 -3.10 6.86
C MET A 67 7.28 -3.05 6.11
N THR A 68 7.23 -2.69 4.84
CA THR A 68 8.43 -2.47 4.05
C THR A 68 9.16 -1.20 4.47
N ILE A 69 10.48 -1.13 4.20
CA ILE A 69 11.29 0.08 4.44
C ILE A 69 10.72 1.29 3.67
N THR A 70 10.13 1.06 2.50
CA THR A 70 9.53 2.11 1.68
C THR A 70 8.27 2.68 2.35
N GLU A 71 7.36 1.82 2.81
CA GLU A 71 6.15 2.23 3.54
C GLU A 71 6.50 2.99 4.82
N MET A 72 7.42 2.45 5.63
CA MET A 72 7.91 3.13 6.83
C MET A 72 8.43 4.53 6.51
N ARG A 73 9.26 4.65 5.47
CA ARG A 73 9.80 5.95 5.05
C ARG A 73 8.71 6.92 4.63
N ILE A 74 7.69 6.47 3.91
CA ILE A 74 6.56 7.32 3.49
C ILE A 74 5.80 7.83 4.71
N VAL A 75 5.46 6.95 5.66
CA VAL A 75 4.75 7.34 6.88
C VAL A 75 5.57 8.33 7.72
N LEU A 76 6.85 8.05 7.96
CA LEU A 76 7.73 8.96 8.70
C LEU A 76 7.90 10.32 8.01
N ASN A 77 8.01 10.35 6.67
CA ASN A 77 8.12 11.61 5.93
C ASN A 77 6.84 12.43 6.01
N THR A 78 5.67 11.79 5.91
CA THR A 78 4.37 12.48 6.05
C THR A 78 4.15 12.96 7.47
N HIS A 79 4.51 12.16 8.49
CA HIS A 79 4.50 12.57 9.89
C HIS A 79 5.38 13.81 10.13
N ASN A 80 6.65 13.79 9.67
CA ASN A 80 7.56 14.92 9.85
C ASN A 80 7.04 16.20 9.18
N ARG A 81 6.43 16.09 7.98
CA ARG A 81 5.79 17.23 7.33
C ARG A 81 4.59 17.74 8.11
N ALA A 82 3.75 16.85 8.63
CA ALA A 82 2.60 17.22 9.46
C ALA A 82 3.06 17.95 10.72
N LEU A 83 4.03 17.40 11.46
CA LEU A 83 4.59 17.99 12.66
C LEU A 83 5.22 19.37 12.38
N HIS A 84 6.05 19.47 11.33
CA HIS A 84 6.63 20.74 10.92
C HIS A 84 5.55 21.78 10.60
N SER A 85 4.52 21.36 9.85
CA SER A 85 3.44 22.25 9.41
C SER A 85 2.62 22.81 10.57
N VAL A 86 2.30 22.02 11.60
CA VAL A 86 1.57 22.51 12.79
C VAL A 86 2.46 23.25 13.79
N THR A 87 3.78 23.11 13.67
CA THR A 87 4.75 23.81 14.55
C THR A 87 5.11 25.19 14.01
N ALA A 88 5.12 25.36 12.68
CA ALA A 88 5.47 26.63 12.04
C ALA A 88 4.41 27.71 12.34
N THR A 89 4.87 28.89 12.78
CA THR A 89 3.99 29.98 13.21
C THR A 89 3.41 30.78 12.04
N ASP A 90 4.07 30.75 10.89
CA ASP A 90 3.74 31.50 9.66
C ASP A 90 2.98 30.69 8.61
N GLN A 91 2.62 29.43 8.95
CA GLN A 91 1.95 28.52 8.02
C GLN A 91 0.44 28.77 7.99
N GLU A 92 -0.12 28.88 6.78
CA GLU A 92 -1.56 29.03 6.59
C GLU A 92 -2.34 27.75 7.00
N THR A 93 -3.57 27.92 7.47
CA THR A 93 -4.45 26.81 7.88
C THR A 93 -4.61 25.76 6.77
N GLU A 94 -4.72 26.17 5.51
CA GLU A 94 -4.84 25.27 4.38
C GLU A 94 -3.61 24.35 4.22
N GLN A 95 -2.42 24.90 4.38
CA GLN A 95 -1.17 24.14 4.28
C GLN A 95 -1.02 23.16 5.45
N ARG A 96 -1.42 23.56 6.66
CA ARG A 96 -1.46 22.68 7.83
C ARG A 96 -2.42 21.51 7.60
N MET A 97 -3.64 21.81 7.16
CA MET A 97 -4.65 20.80 6.86
C MET A 97 -4.21 19.84 5.75
N LYS A 98 -3.52 20.35 4.72
CA LYS A 98 -2.94 19.54 3.66
C LYS A 98 -1.95 18.53 4.23
N ALA A 99 -0.98 18.95 5.04
CA ALA A 99 0.03 18.09 5.62
C ALA A 99 -0.57 17.04 6.58
N LEU A 100 -1.56 17.42 7.40
CA LEU A 100 -2.28 16.50 8.28
C LEU A 100 -3.09 15.45 7.48
N THR A 101 -3.68 15.87 6.34
CA THR A 101 -4.41 14.96 5.45
C THR A 101 -3.47 13.99 4.76
N GLU A 102 -2.32 14.44 4.25
CA GLU A 102 -1.28 13.59 3.67
C GLU A 102 -0.85 12.49 4.65
N PHE A 103 -0.59 12.86 5.92
CA PHE A 103 -0.25 11.91 6.97
C PHE A 103 -1.38 10.91 7.23
N ARG A 104 -2.63 11.38 7.38
CA ARG A 104 -3.79 10.52 7.58
C ARG A 104 -3.97 9.51 6.45
N LEU A 105 -3.86 9.96 5.19
CA LEU A 105 -4.01 9.08 4.02
C LEU A 105 -2.87 8.05 3.90
N ALA A 106 -1.64 8.42 4.26
CA ALA A 106 -0.51 7.51 4.25
C ALA A 106 -0.68 6.40 5.31
N VAL A 107 -1.10 6.76 6.54
CA VAL A 107 -1.37 5.77 7.58
C VAL A 107 -2.53 4.86 7.19
N ASP A 108 -3.62 5.42 6.64
CA ASP A 108 -4.77 4.65 6.18
C ASP A 108 -4.40 3.62 5.11
N ALA A 109 -3.64 4.04 4.09
CA ALA A 109 -3.16 3.13 3.03
C ALA A 109 -2.28 1.99 3.59
N LEU A 110 -1.53 2.26 4.68
CA LEU A 110 -0.73 1.23 5.34
C LEU A 110 -1.59 0.17 6.04
N VAL A 111 -2.69 0.59 6.68
CA VAL A 111 -3.50 -0.28 7.56
C VAL A 111 -4.74 -0.86 6.87
N THR A 112 -5.24 -0.23 5.81
CA THR A 112 -6.46 -0.61 5.08
C THR A 112 -6.10 -1.34 3.78
N GLU A 113 -6.51 -2.60 3.64
CA GLU A 113 -6.13 -3.42 2.49
C GLU A 113 -7.06 -3.25 1.28
N GLU A 114 -8.37 -3.15 1.49
CA GLU A 114 -9.33 -3.23 0.39
C GLU A 114 -9.82 -1.87 -0.13
N GLN A 115 -10.17 -0.94 0.78
CA GLN A 115 -10.77 0.35 0.42
C GLN A 115 -10.14 1.51 1.19
N PRO A 116 -8.88 1.86 0.92
CA PRO A 116 -8.25 2.99 1.56
C PRO A 116 -8.95 4.32 1.21
N ILE A 117 -8.91 5.28 2.14
CA ILE A 117 -9.66 6.56 2.04
C ILE A 117 -9.31 7.34 0.78
N TRP A 118 -8.07 7.27 0.29
CA TRP A 118 -7.65 7.98 -0.92
C TRP A 118 -8.51 7.62 -2.15
N ARG A 119 -9.09 6.40 -2.21
CA ARG A 119 -9.97 5.98 -3.31
C ARG A 119 -11.24 6.81 -3.41
N GLN A 120 -11.70 7.42 -2.31
CA GLN A 120 -12.86 8.32 -2.30
C GLN A 120 -12.61 9.65 -3.02
N THR A 121 -11.39 9.86 -3.54
CA THR A 121 -11.05 11.04 -4.35
C THR A 121 -11.29 10.84 -5.85
N ASP A 122 -11.78 9.68 -6.27
CA ASP A 122 -11.97 9.26 -7.67
C ASP A 122 -12.80 10.27 -8.47
N ASP A 123 -14.00 10.59 -8.01
CA ASP A 123 -14.90 11.54 -8.67
C ASP A 123 -14.23 12.92 -8.85
N LYS A 124 -13.52 13.39 -7.83
CA LYS A 124 -12.83 14.67 -7.89
C LYS A 124 -11.66 14.64 -8.88
N MET A 125 -10.82 13.60 -8.81
CA MET A 125 -9.62 13.52 -9.64
C MET A 125 -9.97 13.29 -11.12
N LEU A 126 -10.90 12.38 -11.39
CA LEU A 126 -11.37 12.11 -12.76
C LEU A 126 -12.16 13.29 -13.32
N GLY A 127 -12.97 13.96 -12.48
CA GLY A 127 -13.69 15.18 -12.83
C GLY A 127 -12.76 16.31 -13.27
N LEU A 128 -11.69 16.58 -12.50
CA LEU A 128 -10.69 17.60 -12.87
C LEU A 128 -9.99 17.27 -14.21
N ILE A 129 -9.73 15.99 -14.49
CA ILE A 129 -9.17 15.60 -15.79
C ILE A 129 -10.17 15.88 -16.92
N ASP A 130 -11.47 15.62 -16.71
CA ASP A 130 -12.49 15.92 -17.71
C ASP A 130 -12.67 17.44 -17.93
N GLU A 131 -12.62 18.24 -16.87
CA GLU A 131 -12.64 19.71 -16.97
C GLU A 131 -11.44 20.21 -17.77
N MET A 132 -10.23 19.72 -17.50
CA MET A 132 -9.04 20.06 -18.29
C MET A 132 -9.21 19.66 -19.77
N LYS A 133 -9.77 18.47 -20.07
CA LYS A 133 -10.05 18.04 -21.45
C LYS A 133 -11.04 18.96 -22.15
N ALA A 134 -12.11 19.35 -21.48
CA ALA A 134 -13.10 20.27 -22.01
C ALA A 134 -12.47 21.67 -22.27
N ALA A 135 -11.68 22.17 -21.35
CA ALA A 135 -10.98 23.45 -21.50
C ALA A 135 -10.03 23.45 -22.73
N VAL A 136 -9.27 22.36 -22.92
CA VAL A 136 -8.40 22.18 -24.10
C VAL A 136 -9.23 22.14 -25.40
N ALA A 137 -10.36 21.42 -25.42
CA ALA A 137 -11.24 21.34 -26.58
C ALA A 137 -11.82 22.69 -26.98
N HIS A 138 -12.16 23.53 -26.01
CA HIS A 138 -12.64 24.90 -26.19
C HIS A 138 -11.52 25.93 -26.37
N ARG A 139 -10.25 25.52 -26.32
CA ARG A 139 -9.05 26.37 -26.36
C ARG A 139 -8.99 27.42 -25.24
N ASP A 140 -9.67 27.15 -24.11
CA ASP A 140 -9.62 27.99 -22.92
C ASP A 140 -8.46 27.54 -22.01
N TYR A 141 -7.27 27.97 -22.41
CA TYR A 141 -6.07 27.57 -21.69
C TYR A 141 -5.96 28.18 -20.28
N LYS A 142 -6.69 29.26 -19.99
CA LYS A 142 -6.73 29.86 -18.65
C LYS A 142 -7.51 28.95 -17.69
N VAL A 143 -8.63 28.41 -18.14
CA VAL A 143 -9.39 27.42 -17.37
C VAL A 143 -8.57 26.14 -17.21
N TYR A 144 -7.95 25.66 -18.28
CA TYR A 144 -7.04 24.50 -18.21
C TYR A 144 -5.94 24.65 -17.17
N GLU A 145 -5.24 25.80 -17.12
CA GLU A 145 -4.16 26.03 -16.15
C GLU A 145 -4.68 26.05 -14.70
N ARG A 146 -5.84 26.66 -14.47
CA ARG A 146 -6.49 26.64 -13.16
C ARG A 146 -6.82 25.20 -12.71
N ASP A 147 -7.44 24.41 -13.59
CA ASP A 147 -7.88 23.06 -13.28
C ASP A 147 -6.67 22.11 -13.11
N LEU A 148 -5.60 22.35 -13.87
CA LEU A 148 -4.32 21.66 -13.70
C LEU A 148 -3.73 21.94 -12.31
N GLN A 149 -3.71 23.20 -11.84
CA GLN A 149 -3.21 23.51 -10.50
C GLN A 149 -4.05 22.85 -9.40
N GLN A 150 -5.37 22.77 -9.56
CA GLN A 150 -6.24 22.08 -8.62
C GLN A 150 -5.98 20.58 -8.64
N PHE A 151 -5.77 19.98 -9.82
CA PHE A 151 -5.42 18.58 -9.97
C PHE A 151 -4.09 18.26 -9.31
N LEU A 152 -3.03 19.02 -9.60
CA LEU A 152 -1.70 18.85 -9.01
C LEU A 152 -1.73 18.99 -7.48
N GLY A 153 -2.49 19.98 -6.97
CA GLY A 153 -2.71 20.17 -5.54
C GLY A 153 -3.39 18.94 -4.90
N SER A 154 -4.44 18.41 -5.53
CA SER A 154 -5.14 17.22 -5.05
C SER A 154 -4.28 15.95 -5.14
N TYR A 155 -3.56 15.77 -6.26
CA TYR A 155 -2.63 14.65 -6.44
C TYR A 155 -1.54 14.64 -5.37
N SER A 156 -0.96 15.81 -5.06
CA SER A 156 0.10 15.90 -4.04
C SER A 156 -0.34 15.40 -2.66
N VAL A 157 -1.64 15.54 -2.33
CA VAL A 157 -2.21 15.05 -1.06
C VAL A 157 -2.31 13.53 -1.03
N ILE A 158 -2.75 12.90 -2.13
CA ILE A 158 -2.93 11.44 -2.19
C ILE A 158 -1.66 10.69 -2.55
N ARG A 159 -0.66 11.36 -3.16
CA ARG A 159 0.58 10.72 -3.66
C ARG A 159 1.30 9.85 -2.64
N PRO A 160 1.44 10.23 -1.36
CA PRO A 160 2.05 9.35 -0.36
C PRO A 160 1.28 8.04 -0.17
N ALA A 161 -0.06 8.10 -0.11
CA ALA A 161 -0.91 6.91 0.00
C ALA A 161 -0.78 6.00 -1.24
N LEU A 162 -0.77 6.59 -2.45
CA LEU A 162 -0.51 5.85 -3.69
C LEU A 162 0.88 5.19 -3.68
N GLY A 163 1.87 5.82 -3.02
CA GLY A 163 3.22 5.26 -2.85
C GLY A 163 3.27 4.01 -1.95
N ILE A 164 2.25 3.79 -1.12
CA ILE A 164 2.09 2.60 -0.29
C ILE A 164 1.32 1.51 -1.04
N ASP A 165 0.23 1.90 -1.73
CA ASP A 165 -0.71 0.95 -2.29
C ASP A 165 -0.39 0.48 -3.72
N LEU A 166 0.27 1.31 -4.51
CA LEU A 166 0.49 1.00 -5.92
C LEU A 166 1.85 0.35 -6.19
N SER A 167 1.90 -0.49 -7.21
CA SER A 167 3.17 -1.01 -7.74
C SER A 167 4.09 0.14 -8.19
N THR A 168 5.40 -0.08 -8.10
CA THR A 168 6.41 0.89 -8.55
C THR A 168 6.19 1.30 -10.02
N GLU A 169 5.75 0.37 -10.87
CA GLU A 169 5.47 0.65 -12.27
C GLU A 169 4.31 1.64 -12.44
N MET A 170 3.20 1.42 -11.73
CA MET A 170 2.06 2.33 -11.76
C MET A 170 2.42 3.71 -11.21
N GLN A 171 3.14 3.77 -10.09
CA GLN A 171 3.64 5.03 -9.55
C GLN A 171 4.46 5.81 -10.58
N GLN A 172 5.40 5.15 -11.28
CA GLN A 172 6.22 5.78 -12.32
C GLN A 172 5.39 6.27 -13.51
N ARG A 173 4.34 5.53 -13.90
CA ARG A 173 3.40 5.96 -14.96
C ARG A 173 2.68 7.24 -14.54
N LEU A 174 2.11 7.28 -13.34
CA LEU A 174 1.43 8.48 -12.83
C LEU A 174 2.40 9.67 -12.68
N ASP A 175 3.55 9.47 -12.06
CA ASP A 175 4.57 10.52 -11.91
C ASP A 175 5.05 11.06 -13.27
N SER A 176 5.10 10.22 -14.31
CA SER A 176 5.44 10.65 -15.68
C SER A 176 4.39 11.58 -16.28
N HIS A 177 3.09 11.31 -16.03
CA HIS A 177 2.02 12.22 -16.44
C HIS A 177 2.15 13.56 -15.71
N ILE A 178 2.35 13.54 -14.40
CA ILE A 178 2.50 14.75 -13.60
C ILE A 178 3.67 15.59 -14.13
N ALA A 179 4.85 14.97 -14.30
CA ALA A 179 6.03 15.65 -14.83
C ALA A 179 5.80 16.23 -16.23
N PHE A 180 5.05 15.54 -17.09
CA PHE A 180 4.68 16.07 -18.40
C PHE A 180 3.86 17.36 -18.28
N PHE A 181 2.81 17.36 -17.46
CA PHE A 181 1.92 18.52 -17.33
C PHE A 181 2.58 19.69 -16.60
N GLU A 182 3.44 19.44 -15.61
CA GLU A 182 4.21 20.48 -14.93
C GLU A 182 5.21 21.18 -15.86
N ASN A 183 5.91 20.42 -16.71
CA ASN A 183 7.00 20.95 -17.50
C ASN A 183 6.58 21.41 -18.91
N TYR A 184 5.59 20.77 -19.50
CA TYR A 184 5.27 20.92 -20.93
C TYR A 184 3.81 21.31 -21.22
N GLY A 185 2.93 21.27 -20.22
CA GLY A 185 1.49 21.48 -20.41
C GLY A 185 1.12 22.80 -21.07
N SER A 186 1.88 23.87 -20.87
CA SER A 186 1.66 25.16 -21.53
C SER A 186 2.26 25.27 -22.94
N SER A 187 3.27 24.46 -23.26
CA SER A 187 4.09 24.58 -24.48
C SER A 187 3.64 23.68 -25.64
N HIS A 188 3.07 22.51 -25.33
CA HIS A 188 2.74 21.44 -26.30
C HIS A 188 1.24 21.25 -26.52
N LYS A 189 0.54 22.32 -26.91
CA LYS A 189 -0.94 22.36 -27.06
C LYS A 189 -1.54 21.29 -27.98
N LYS A 190 -0.78 20.78 -28.96
CA LYS A 190 -1.25 19.76 -29.89
C LYS A 190 -1.44 18.37 -29.26
N ASP A 191 -0.65 18.04 -28.23
CA ASP A 191 -0.61 16.72 -27.63
C ASP A 191 -1.41 16.63 -26.34
N LEU A 192 -1.85 17.78 -25.78
CA LEU A 192 -2.54 17.85 -24.49
C LEU A 192 -3.77 16.95 -24.42
N SER A 193 -4.63 16.96 -25.44
CA SER A 193 -5.86 16.15 -25.43
C SER A 193 -5.57 14.66 -25.34
N LYS A 194 -4.57 14.19 -26.09
CA LYS A 194 -4.16 12.78 -26.07
C LYS A 194 -3.53 12.40 -24.73
N GLN A 195 -2.67 13.28 -24.19
CA GLN A 195 -2.01 13.03 -22.91
C GLN A 195 -3.01 13.01 -21.74
N LEU A 196 -3.99 13.91 -21.74
CA LEU A 196 -5.09 13.91 -20.76
C LEU A 196 -5.94 12.63 -20.85
N GLU A 197 -6.20 12.13 -22.07
CA GLU A 197 -6.91 10.88 -22.25
C GLU A 197 -6.13 9.68 -21.67
N THR A 198 -4.84 9.60 -21.97
CA THR A 198 -3.98 8.54 -21.43
C THR A 198 -3.89 8.63 -19.90
N MET A 199 -3.69 9.83 -19.36
CA MET A 199 -3.68 10.06 -17.91
C MET A 199 -5.00 9.63 -17.28
N LYS A 200 -6.15 9.99 -17.89
CA LYS A 200 -7.47 9.57 -17.41
C LYS A 200 -7.62 8.05 -17.37
N SER A 201 -7.15 7.37 -18.42
CA SER A 201 -7.18 5.90 -18.47
C SER A 201 -6.37 5.28 -17.34
N ASP A 202 -5.17 5.79 -17.07
CA ASP A 202 -4.30 5.26 -16.01
C ASP A 202 -4.88 5.56 -14.61
N PHE A 203 -5.42 6.76 -14.38
CA PHE A 203 -6.12 7.07 -13.12
C PHE A 203 -7.37 6.20 -12.92
N LYS A 204 -8.13 5.94 -13.99
CA LYS A 204 -9.28 5.04 -13.94
C LYS A 204 -8.87 3.62 -13.59
N GLU A 205 -7.79 3.10 -14.19
CA GLU A 205 -7.20 1.80 -13.84
C GLU A 205 -6.84 1.72 -12.35
N VAL A 206 -6.25 2.79 -11.78
CA VAL A 206 -5.89 2.89 -10.36
C VAL A 206 -7.11 2.87 -9.45
N TYR A 207 -8.18 3.58 -9.79
CA TYR A 207 -9.39 3.64 -8.97
C TYR A 207 -10.29 2.40 -9.11
N GLU A 208 -10.39 1.80 -10.30
CA GLU A 208 -11.18 0.61 -10.58
C GLU A 208 -10.41 -0.69 -10.30
N GLY A 209 -9.09 -0.65 -10.36
CA GLY A 209 -8.23 -1.80 -10.12
C GLY A 209 -8.27 -2.28 -8.67
N HIS A 210 -8.17 -3.59 -8.49
CA HIS A 210 -7.79 -4.13 -7.19
C HIS A 210 -6.32 -3.73 -6.97
N VAL A 211 -6.03 -3.13 -5.83
CA VAL A 211 -4.64 -2.80 -5.45
C VAL A 211 -3.91 -4.12 -5.23
N GLU A 212 -3.15 -4.56 -6.23
CA GLU A 212 -2.19 -5.64 -6.03
C GLU A 212 -1.01 -5.05 -5.23
N LYS A 213 -1.07 -5.17 -3.91
CA LYS A 213 0.13 -4.97 -3.08
C LYS A 213 1.17 -5.97 -3.56
N ASN A 214 2.32 -5.47 -3.96
CA ASN A 214 3.42 -6.21 -4.60
C ASN A 214 3.93 -7.44 -3.81
N GLU A 215 3.51 -7.61 -2.56
CA GLU A 215 3.96 -8.66 -1.66
C GLU A 215 3.20 -9.99 -1.82
N SER A 216 1.92 -9.97 -2.19
CA SER A 216 1.13 -11.19 -2.42
C SER A 216 1.71 -12.08 -3.50
N SER A 217 2.29 -11.49 -4.56
CA SER A 217 2.87 -12.24 -5.68
C SER A 217 4.12 -13.03 -5.26
N ILE A 218 4.98 -12.47 -4.42
CA ILE A 218 6.22 -13.12 -3.95
C ILE A 218 5.89 -14.25 -2.98
N VAL A 219 4.97 -14.04 -2.04
CA VAL A 219 4.52 -15.07 -1.09
C VAL A 219 3.85 -16.23 -1.82
N TRP A 220 2.97 -15.96 -2.79
CA TRP A 220 2.35 -16.98 -3.63
C TRP A 220 3.39 -17.77 -4.44
N MET A 221 4.42 -17.09 -4.97
CA MET A 221 5.51 -17.74 -5.70
C MET A 221 6.33 -18.65 -4.78
N ILE A 222 6.67 -18.19 -3.56
CA ILE A 222 7.39 -18.97 -2.55
C ILE A 222 6.57 -20.19 -2.11
N ILE A 223 5.26 -20.03 -1.84
CA ILE A 223 4.36 -21.13 -1.49
C ILE A 223 4.24 -22.14 -2.63
N SER A 224 4.12 -21.66 -3.86
CA SER A 224 4.01 -22.51 -5.06
C SER A 224 5.28 -23.35 -5.26
N ILE A 225 6.46 -22.73 -5.25
CA ILE A 225 7.76 -23.41 -5.42
C ILE A 225 8.04 -24.34 -4.23
N GLY A 226 7.85 -23.83 -2.99
CA GLY A 226 8.03 -24.60 -1.77
C GLY A 226 7.07 -25.78 -1.67
N GLY A 227 5.83 -25.62 -2.12
CA GLY A 227 4.83 -26.68 -2.19
C GLY A 227 5.25 -27.82 -3.14
N ILE A 228 5.73 -27.49 -4.34
CA ILE A 228 6.21 -28.47 -5.31
C ILE A 228 7.40 -29.27 -4.74
N ILE A 229 8.36 -28.58 -4.12
CA ILE A 229 9.53 -29.23 -3.49
C ILE A 229 9.08 -30.17 -2.38
N THR A 230 8.18 -29.72 -1.52
CA THR A 230 7.66 -30.53 -0.40
C THR A 230 6.94 -31.78 -0.89
N VAL A 231 6.07 -31.67 -1.88
CA VAL A 231 5.36 -32.82 -2.48
C VAL A 231 6.34 -33.78 -3.11
N THR A 232 7.37 -33.32 -3.81
CA THR A 232 8.40 -34.14 -4.42
C THR A 232 9.19 -34.90 -3.36
N LEU A 233 9.60 -34.25 -2.28
CA LEU A 233 10.32 -34.92 -1.17
C LEU A 233 9.43 -35.94 -0.46
N LEU A 234 8.16 -35.65 -0.21
CA LEU A 234 7.22 -36.60 0.37
C LEU A 234 7.00 -37.81 -0.55
N TYR A 235 6.92 -37.60 -1.87
CA TYR A 235 6.82 -38.72 -2.83
C TYR A 235 8.07 -39.59 -2.81
N VAL A 236 9.28 -39.00 -2.79
CA VAL A 236 10.54 -39.75 -2.73
C VAL A 236 10.65 -40.56 -1.43
N LEU A 237 10.31 -39.93 -0.28
CA LEU A 237 10.28 -40.62 1.01
C LEU A 237 9.28 -41.78 1.04
N TYR A 238 8.07 -41.57 0.50
CA TYR A 238 7.06 -42.61 0.38
C TYR A 238 7.52 -43.77 -0.49
N ARG A 239 8.12 -43.47 -1.64
CA ARG A 239 8.67 -44.49 -2.57
C ARG A 239 9.79 -45.28 -1.92
N LYS A 240 10.72 -44.63 -1.21
CA LYS A 240 11.82 -45.31 -0.48
C LYS A 240 11.27 -46.22 0.62
N TYR A 241 10.33 -45.72 1.42
CA TYR A 241 9.71 -46.51 2.49
C TYR A 241 8.95 -47.72 1.95
N ARG A 242 8.31 -47.62 0.79
CA ARG A 242 7.61 -48.76 0.15
C ARG A 242 8.59 -49.75 -0.44
N GLY A 243 9.72 -49.30 -0.97
CA GLY A 243 10.80 -50.17 -1.50
C GLY A 243 11.44 -51.03 -0.42
N GLU A 244 11.81 -50.45 0.72
CA GLU A 244 12.42 -51.19 1.85
C GLU A 244 11.50 -52.25 2.43
N LYS A 245 10.18 -52.01 2.45
CA LYS A 245 9.22 -53.07 2.87
C LYS A 245 9.16 -54.28 1.94
N THR A 246 9.43 -54.05 0.68
CA THR A 246 9.39 -55.16 -0.32
C THR A 246 10.64 -56.01 -0.22
N ASP A 247 11.80 -55.41 0.04
CA ASP A 247 13.07 -56.15 0.18
C ASP A 247 13.12 -56.96 1.49
N VAL A 248 12.65 -56.39 2.60
CA VAL A 248 12.56 -57.12 3.88
C VAL A 248 11.61 -58.35 3.79
N LYS A 249 10.54 -58.27 3.00
CA LYS A 249 9.68 -59.42 2.77
C LYS A 249 10.36 -60.50 1.92
N LYS A 250 11.15 -60.15 0.93
CA LYS A 250 11.93 -61.11 0.12
C LYS A 250 12.98 -61.82 0.97
N TYR A 251 13.74 -61.10 1.81
CA TYR A 251 14.74 -61.74 2.71
C TYR A 251 14.11 -62.74 3.68
N LYS A 252 12.94 -62.45 4.25
CA LYS A 252 12.24 -63.35 5.17
C LYS A 252 11.65 -64.57 4.46
N GLN A 253 11.49 -64.58 3.17
CA GLN A 253 11.00 -65.73 2.40
C GLN A 253 12.15 -66.70 2.04
N PHE A 254 13.36 -66.18 1.78
CA PHE A 254 14.57 -66.98 1.56
C PHE A 254 15.12 -67.69 2.80
N GLU A 255 14.74 -67.26 4.02
CA GLU A 255 15.18 -67.86 5.28
C GLU A 255 14.23 -69.01 5.73
N LYS A 256 13.14 -69.26 5.00
CA LYS A 256 12.14 -70.28 5.33
C LYS A 256 12.15 -71.51 4.38
N ASP A 257 12.93 -71.50 3.29
CA ASP A 257 13.16 -72.60 2.39
C ASP A 257 14.56 -73.17 2.64
#